data_76d1ae9bfff03509368b83a35d0b2a01
#
_entry.id   76d1ae9bfff03509368b83a35d0b2a01
#
_cell.length_a   1.000
_cell.length_b   1.000
_cell.length_c   1.000
_cell.angle_alpha   90.00
_cell.angle_beta   90.00
_cell.angle_gamma   90.00
#
_symmetry.space_group_name_H-M   'P 1'
#
loop_
_entity.id
_entity.type
_entity.pdbx_description
1 polymer ?
#
loop_
_entity_poly.entity_id
_entity_poly.type
_entity_poly.pdbx_seq_one_letter_code
_entity_poly.pdbx_strand_id
1 'polypeptide(L)'
;MYTILVVDDSPMIVDVFVTMLERGGYRPITAFSGEECLEVLKTTPPDLVLLDIMMEPMDGWETLGKIKTDPATRGIPVLMLTAKPLTPEEANEYGAFIEDYILKPTTHHQLYEAIEHVLARRHSITADIERAREAGIDPRIIDEYERLSKGVDINRRLLKILETTYSIKDA
;
A
#
# COMPACT_ATOMS: atom_id res chain seq x y z
N MET A 1 -11.03 14.40 -3.21
CA MET A 1 -10.18 14.27 -1.99
C MET A 1 -10.03 12.78 -1.73
N TYR A 2 -8.80 12.27 -1.70
CA TYR A 2 -8.53 10.85 -1.47
C TYR A 2 -8.69 10.48 0.02
N THR A 3 -9.29 9.32 0.28
CA THR A 3 -9.47 8.76 1.62
C THR A 3 -8.36 7.76 1.90
N ILE A 4 -7.62 7.96 2.98
CA ILE A 4 -6.48 7.12 3.39
C ILE A 4 -6.81 6.47 4.73
N LEU A 5 -6.79 5.14 4.77
CA LEU A 5 -6.94 4.39 6.03
C LEU A 5 -5.59 4.23 6.70
N VAL A 6 -5.47 4.70 7.93
CA VAL A 6 -4.29 4.50 8.79
C VAL A 6 -4.57 3.39 9.78
N VAL A 7 -3.71 2.37 9.78
CA VAL A 7 -3.84 1.19 10.65
C VAL A 7 -2.57 1.01 11.46
N ASP A 8 -2.66 1.26 12.77
CA ASP A 8 -1.56 1.11 13.72
C ASP A 8 -2.18 0.93 15.13
N ASP A 9 -1.67 0.04 15.94
CA ASP A 9 -2.20 -0.24 17.28
C ASP A 9 -1.83 0.82 18.33
N SER A 10 -0.95 1.77 17.96
CA SER A 10 -0.58 2.92 18.79
C SER A 10 -1.42 4.16 18.43
N PRO A 11 -2.35 4.60 19.30
CA PRO A 11 -3.14 5.81 19.06
C PRO A 11 -2.28 7.06 18.81
N MET A 12 -1.14 7.17 19.48
CA MET A 12 -0.22 8.30 19.30
C MET A 12 0.38 8.31 17.88
N ILE A 13 0.72 7.17 17.32
CA ILE A 13 1.23 7.07 15.95
C ILE A 13 0.11 7.38 14.95
N VAL A 14 -1.09 6.86 15.18
CA VAL A 14 -2.26 7.18 14.35
C VAL A 14 -2.50 8.69 14.31
N ASP A 15 -2.49 9.38 15.46
CA ASP A 15 -2.71 10.83 15.53
C ASP A 15 -1.66 11.62 14.75
N VAL A 16 -0.40 11.18 14.77
CA VAL A 16 0.68 11.78 13.96
C VAL A 16 0.38 11.65 12.47
N PHE A 17 0.04 10.45 12.00
CA PHE A 17 -0.28 10.22 10.59
C PHE A 17 -1.56 10.95 10.16
N VAL A 18 -2.60 10.96 11.00
CA VAL A 18 -3.83 11.74 10.75
C VAL A 18 -3.49 13.21 10.53
N THR A 19 -2.70 13.81 11.44
CA THR A 19 -2.29 15.20 11.32
C THR A 19 -1.50 15.47 10.04
N MET A 20 -0.58 14.57 9.66
CA MET A 20 0.17 14.69 8.41
C MET A 20 -0.76 14.62 7.20
N LEU A 21 -1.68 13.65 7.17
CA LEU A 21 -2.60 13.45 6.05
C LEU A 21 -3.55 14.64 5.85
N GLU A 22 -4.12 15.16 6.93
CA GLU A 22 -5.00 16.34 6.88
C GLU A 22 -4.26 17.57 6.31
N ARG A 23 -3.01 17.81 6.75
CA ARG A 23 -2.16 18.88 6.20
C ARG A 23 -1.82 18.67 4.73
N GLY A 24 -1.75 17.43 4.27
CA GLY A 24 -1.54 17.06 2.87
C GLY A 24 -2.81 17.13 2.01
N GLY A 25 -3.97 17.49 2.59
CA GLY A 25 -5.24 17.57 1.88
C GLY A 25 -5.91 16.22 1.63
N TYR A 26 -5.51 15.18 2.38
CA TYR A 26 -6.15 13.86 2.37
C TYR A 26 -7.25 13.77 3.44
N ARG A 27 -8.15 12.83 3.27
CA ARG A 27 -9.16 12.47 4.26
C ARG A 27 -8.71 11.22 5.02
N PRO A 28 -8.19 11.34 6.24
CA PRO A 28 -7.83 10.17 7.03
C PRO A 28 -9.05 9.48 7.61
N ILE A 29 -9.02 8.16 7.63
CA ILE A 29 -9.84 7.28 8.48
C ILE A 29 -8.90 6.34 9.22
N THR A 30 -9.31 5.80 10.33
CA THR A 30 -8.41 5.10 11.26
C THR A 30 -8.92 3.73 11.64
N ALA A 31 -7.99 2.82 11.93
CA ALA A 31 -8.24 1.54 12.58
C ALA A 31 -7.06 1.23 13.52
N PHE A 32 -7.34 0.64 14.67
CA PHE A 32 -6.35 0.38 15.71
C PHE A 32 -5.98 -1.11 15.84
N SER A 33 -6.45 -1.92 14.90
CA SER A 33 -6.09 -3.35 14.78
C SER A 33 -6.31 -3.85 13.36
N GLY A 34 -5.78 -5.04 13.07
CA GLY A 34 -6.04 -5.71 11.79
C GLY A 34 -7.51 -6.05 11.61
N GLU A 35 -8.18 -6.50 12.67
CA GLU A 35 -9.61 -6.81 12.65
C GLU A 35 -10.45 -5.55 12.34
N GLU A 36 -10.17 -4.46 13.02
CA GLU A 36 -10.86 -3.19 12.79
C GLU A 36 -10.60 -2.68 11.37
N CYS A 37 -9.38 -2.81 10.86
CA CYS A 37 -9.06 -2.52 9.47
C CYS A 37 -9.98 -3.27 8.51
N LEU A 38 -10.13 -4.58 8.67
CA LEU A 38 -10.97 -5.40 7.80
C LEU A 38 -12.46 -5.00 7.87
N GLU A 39 -12.96 -4.59 9.04
CA GLU A 39 -14.33 -4.08 9.18
C GLU A 39 -14.53 -2.71 8.51
N VAL A 40 -13.55 -1.81 8.67
CA VAL A 40 -13.57 -0.50 7.98
C VAL A 40 -13.59 -0.67 6.47
N LEU A 41 -12.78 -1.60 5.93
CA LEU A 41 -12.73 -1.87 4.49
C LEU A 41 -14.06 -2.33 3.90
N LYS A 42 -14.90 -3.01 4.67
CA LYS A 42 -16.24 -3.45 4.24
C LYS A 42 -17.25 -2.30 4.16
N THR A 43 -17.12 -1.31 5.03
CA THR A 43 -18.10 -0.23 5.19
C THR A 43 -17.68 1.06 4.50
N THR A 44 -16.40 1.35 4.48
CA THR A 44 -15.85 2.60 3.95
C THR A 44 -14.53 2.33 3.21
N PRO A 45 -14.59 1.78 1.97
CA PRO A 45 -13.38 1.43 1.24
C PRO A 45 -12.55 2.70 0.95
N PRO A 46 -11.27 2.73 1.39
CA PRO A 46 -10.36 3.85 1.13
C PRO A 46 -9.72 3.76 -0.26
N ASP A 47 -9.08 4.86 -0.66
CA ASP A 47 -8.26 4.89 -1.87
C ASP A 47 -6.88 4.23 -1.65
N LEU A 48 -6.41 4.20 -0.40
CA LEU A 48 -5.13 3.62 0.00
C LEU A 48 -5.15 3.25 1.50
N VAL A 49 -4.44 2.18 1.86
CA VAL A 49 -4.21 1.76 3.25
C VAL A 49 -2.74 2.00 3.61
N LEU A 50 -2.50 2.68 4.72
CA LEU A 50 -1.22 2.71 5.44
C LEU A 50 -1.32 1.69 6.57
N LEU A 51 -0.54 0.62 6.51
CA LEU A 51 -0.66 -0.54 7.40
C LEU A 51 0.63 -0.78 8.16
N ASP A 52 0.58 -0.66 9.48
CA ASP A 52 1.70 -1.04 10.34
C ASP A 52 1.92 -2.56 10.33
N ILE A 53 3.19 -2.97 10.35
CA ILE A 53 3.56 -4.39 10.40
C ILE A 53 3.42 -4.94 11.81
N MET A 54 3.88 -4.19 12.81
CA MET A 54 4.00 -4.67 14.19
C MET A 54 2.75 -4.35 15.01
N MET A 55 1.72 -5.17 14.87
CA MET A 55 0.48 -5.08 15.65
C MET A 55 0.16 -6.43 16.29
N GLU A 56 -0.65 -6.44 17.33
CA GLU A 56 -1.18 -7.63 17.99
C GLU A 56 -2.71 -7.52 18.18
N PRO A 57 -3.44 -8.63 18.19
CA PRO A 57 -3.02 -10.04 18.00
C PRO A 57 -2.75 -10.41 16.53
N MET A 58 -3.29 -9.68 15.57
CA MET A 58 -3.10 -9.84 14.13
C MET A 58 -2.07 -8.83 13.63
N ASP A 59 -0.94 -9.29 13.13
CA ASP A 59 0.08 -8.41 12.58
C ASP A 59 -0.29 -7.84 11.19
N GLY A 60 0.54 -6.93 10.67
CA GLY A 60 0.30 -6.30 9.38
C GLY A 60 0.40 -7.27 8.21
N TRP A 61 1.23 -8.30 8.28
CA TRP A 61 1.35 -9.30 7.22
C TRP A 61 0.12 -10.19 7.12
N GLU A 62 -0.42 -10.65 8.24
CA GLU A 62 -1.66 -11.41 8.27
C GLU A 62 -2.85 -10.55 7.78
N THR A 63 -2.90 -9.29 8.21
CA THR A 63 -3.91 -8.33 7.76
C THR A 63 -3.82 -8.12 6.25
N LEU A 64 -2.62 -7.90 5.70
CA LEU A 64 -2.38 -7.79 4.27
C LEU A 64 -2.87 -9.04 3.51
N GLY A 65 -2.56 -10.23 4.01
CA GLY A 65 -3.01 -11.49 3.43
C GLY A 65 -4.53 -11.55 3.30
N LYS A 66 -5.25 -11.16 4.34
CA LYS A 66 -6.73 -11.11 4.32
C LYS A 66 -7.27 -10.05 3.36
N ILE A 67 -6.65 -8.87 3.29
CA ILE A 67 -7.03 -7.84 2.33
C ILE A 67 -6.87 -8.34 0.89
N LYS A 68 -5.77 -9.04 0.59
CA LYS A 68 -5.42 -9.46 -0.78
C LYS A 68 -6.11 -10.74 -1.26
N THR A 69 -6.61 -11.54 -0.33
CA THR A 69 -7.40 -12.75 -0.66
C THR A 69 -8.89 -12.47 -0.84
N ASP A 70 -9.42 -11.39 -0.28
CA ASP A 70 -10.83 -10.99 -0.46
C ASP A 70 -11.02 -10.27 -1.81
N PRO A 71 -11.88 -10.78 -2.71
CA PRO A 71 -12.17 -10.13 -4.00
C PRO A 71 -12.66 -8.68 -3.88
N ALA A 72 -13.32 -8.31 -2.78
CA ALA A 72 -13.83 -6.96 -2.56
C ALA A 72 -12.74 -5.95 -2.20
N THR A 73 -11.65 -6.39 -1.58
CA THR A 73 -10.61 -5.50 -1.03
C THR A 73 -9.24 -5.67 -1.68
N ARG A 74 -8.98 -6.77 -2.39
CA ARG A 74 -7.67 -7.06 -3.01
C ARG A 74 -7.13 -5.97 -3.94
N GLY A 75 -8.04 -5.19 -4.56
CA GLY A 75 -7.69 -4.08 -5.45
C GLY A 75 -7.25 -2.81 -4.72
N ILE A 76 -7.44 -2.71 -3.40
CA ILE A 76 -7.04 -1.54 -2.62
C ILE A 76 -5.52 -1.56 -2.44
N PRO A 77 -4.81 -0.48 -2.81
CA PRO A 77 -3.37 -0.40 -2.63
C PRO A 77 -3.00 -0.32 -1.15
N VAL A 78 -1.89 -0.97 -0.77
CA VAL A 78 -1.38 -0.99 0.61
C VAL A 78 0.06 -0.52 0.63
N LEU A 79 0.34 0.51 1.42
CA LEU A 79 1.67 0.92 1.84
C LEU A 79 1.94 0.39 3.24
N MET A 80 3.02 -0.38 3.40
CA MET A 80 3.40 -0.88 4.72
C MET A 80 4.17 0.18 5.50
N LEU A 81 3.87 0.31 6.78
CA LEU A 81 4.63 1.11 7.74
C LEU A 81 5.48 0.16 8.59
N THR A 82 6.75 0.46 8.77
CA THR A 82 7.65 -0.41 9.53
C THR A 82 8.70 0.35 10.31
N ALA A 83 9.03 -0.11 11.51
CA ALA A 83 10.10 0.44 12.33
C ALA A 83 11.49 -0.05 11.91
N LYS A 84 11.58 -1.07 11.07
CA LYS A 84 12.83 -1.67 10.57
C LYS A 84 12.74 -1.95 9.08
N PRO A 85 13.88 -1.98 8.35
CA PRO A 85 13.91 -2.44 6.96
C PRO A 85 13.34 -3.86 6.83
N LEU A 86 12.67 -4.14 5.70
CA LEU A 86 12.23 -5.49 5.39
C LEU A 86 13.43 -6.42 5.20
N THR A 87 13.29 -7.66 5.66
CA THR A 87 14.26 -8.70 5.35
C THR A 87 14.11 -9.17 3.90
N PRO A 88 15.14 -9.79 3.29
CA PRO A 88 15.02 -10.38 1.96
C PRO A 88 13.88 -11.40 1.86
N GLU A 89 13.65 -12.16 2.92
CA GLU A 89 12.57 -13.15 3.00
C GLU A 89 11.21 -12.47 2.99
N GLU A 90 11.00 -11.43 3.81
CA GLU A 90 9.77 -10.63 3.82
C GLU A 90 9.53 -9.95 2.47
N ALA A 91 10.57 -9.38 1.85
CA ALA A 91 10.46 -8.76 0.54
C ALA A 91 10.08 -9.77 -0.56
N ASN A 92 10.61 -10.99 -0.49
CA ASN A 92 10.29 -12.06 -1.43
C ASN A 92 8.87 -12.60 -1.22
N GLU A 93 8.43 -12.76 0.03
CA GLU A 93 7.12 -13.32 0.36
C GLU A 93 5.98 -12.33 0.10
N TYR A 94 6.15 -11.08 0.51
CA TYR A 94 5.07 -10.08 0.54
C TYR A 94 5.20 -8.97 -0.49
N GLY A 95 6.37 -8.78 -1.09
CA GLY A 95 6.62 -7.66 -2.01
C GLY A 95 5.68 -7.59 -3.21
N ALA A 96 5.12 -8.74 -3.63
CA ALA A 96 4.13 -8.82 -4.69
C ALA A 96 2.76 -8.20 -4.31
N PHE A 97 2.46 -8.05 -3.03
CA PHE A 97 1.16 -7.67 -2.51
C PHE A 97 1.09 -6.24 -1.99
N ILE A 98 2.25 -5.58 -1.83
CA ILE A 98 2.34 -4.21 -1.35
C ILE A 98 2.69 -3.24 -2.47
N GLU A 99 2.26 -1.99 -2.34
CA GLU A 99 2.62 -0.94 -3.30
C GLU A 99 4.01 -0.37 -3.02
N ASP A 100 4.33 -0.15 -1.74
CA ASP A 100 5.63 0.29 -1.25
C ASP A 100 5.70 0.07 0.27
N TYR A 101 6.82 0.43 0.90
CA TYR A 101 6.92 0.50 2.34
C TYR A 101 7.60 1.80 2.80
N ILE A 102 7.25 2.26 3.99
CA ILE A 102 7.77 3.48 4.60
C ILE A 102 8.39 3.13 5.95
N LEU A 103 9.64 3.54 6.15
CA LEU A 103 10.31 3.39 7.44
C LEU A 103 9.84 4.48 8.41
N LYS A 104 9.47 4.07 9.63
CA LYS A 104 9.19 4.98 10.74
C LYS A 104 10.51 5.29 11.50
N PRO A 105 10.77 6.53 11.92
CA PRO A 105 9.97 7.74 11.68
C PRO A 105 10.09 8.23 10.23
N THR A 106 9.01 8.79 9.70
CA THR A 106 8.98 9.37 8.35
C THR A 106 8.68 10.87 8.39
N THR A 107 9.13 11.58 7.38
CA THR A 107 8.74 12.98 7.17
C THR A 107 7.44 13.06 6.37
N HIS A 108 6.69 14.16 6.54
CA HIS A 108 5.50 14.40 5.72
C HIS A 108 5.82 14.41 4.21
N HIS A 109 7.00 14.89 3.80
CA HIS A 109 7.43 14.88 2.40
C HIS A 109 7.54 13.46 1.85
N GLN A 110 8.24 12.57 2.57
CA GLN A 110 8.38 11.16 2.17
C GLN A 110 7.02 10.44 2.12
N LEU A 111 6.15 10.72 3.09
CA LEU A 111 4.79 10.16 3.14
C LEU A 111 3.98 10.60 1.92
N TYR A 112 3.97 11.90 1.61
CA TYR A 112 3.19 12.42 0.48
C TYR A 112 3.73 11.92 -0.85
N GLU A 113 5.05 11.90 -1.03
CA GLU A 113 5.68 11.38 -2.24
C GLU A 113 5.29 9.92 -2.50
N ALA A 114 5.30 9.08 -1.46
CA ALA A 114 4.89 7.68 -1.59
C ALA A 114 3.40 7.53 -1.93
N ILE A 115 2.53 8.31 -1.26
CA ILE A 115 1.09 8.30 -1.52
C ILE A 115 0.79 8.76 -2.95
N GLU A 116 1.35 9.90 -3.36
CA GLU A 116 1.13 10.47 -4.69
C GLU A 116 1.60 9.52 -5.79
N HIS A 117 2.75 8.87 -5.59
CA HIS A 117 3.26 7.88 -6.54
C HIS A 117 2.28 6.73 -6.75
N VAL A 118 1.75 6.17 -5.66
CA VAL A 118 0.79 5.04 -5.72
C VAL A 118 -0.52 5.47 -6.38
N LEU A 119 -1.08 6.61 -5.96
CA LEU A 119 -2.37 7.09 -6.47
C LEU A 119 -2.30 7.50 -7.95
N ALA A 120 -1.25 8.22 -8.35
CA ALA A 120 -1.05 8.64 -9.74
C ALA A 120 -0.92 7.43 -10.67
N ARG A 121 -0.19 6.42 -10.25
CA ARG A 121 0.01 5.20 -10.99
C ARG A 121 -1.26 4.39 -11.16
N ARG A 122 -2.04 4.22 -10.09
CA ARG A 122 -3.35 3.55 -10.16
C ARG A 122 -4.26 4.26 -11.17
N HIS A 123 -4.24 5.60 -11.18
CA HIS A 123 -5.02 6.40 -12.11
C HIS A 123 -4.59 6.17 -13.57
N SER A 124 -3.28 6.10 -13.83
CA SER A 124 -2.75 5.82 -15.17
C SER A 124 -3.18 4.44 -15.69
N ILE A 125 -3.02 3.39 -14.89
CA ILE A 125 -3.42 2.02 -15.28
C ILE A 125 -4.93 1.95 -15.56
N THR A 126 -5.75 2.56 -14.70
CA THR A 126 -7.21 2.60 -14.89
C THR A 126 -7.59 3.31 -16.19
N ALA A 127 -6.98 4.45 -16.47
CA ALA A 127 -7.23 5.20 -17.71
C ALA A 127 -6.79 4.43 -18.96
N ASP A 128 -5.68 3.68 -18.89
CA ASP A 128 -5.23 2.83 -20.00
C ASP A 128 -6.22 1.68 -20.25
N ILE A 129 -6.72 1.06 -19.19
CA ILE A 129 -7.73 -0.01 -19.28
C ILE A 129 -9.03 0.52 -19.89
N GLU A 130 -9.51 1.68 -19.45
CA GLU A 130 -10.73 2.29 -20.00
C GLU A 130 -10.58 2.59 -21.49
N ARG A 131 -9.48 3.20 -21.90
CA ARG A 131 -9.17 3.46 -23.33
C ARG A 131 -9.11 2.18 -24.14
N ALA A 132 -8.51 1.12 -23.61
CA ALA A 132 -8.44 -0.18 -24.26
C ALA A 132 -9.83 -0.83 -24.45
N ARG A 133 -10.70 -0.69 -23.44
CA ARG A 133 -12.10 -1.17 -23.52
C ARG A 133 -12.90 -0.39 -24.58
N GLU A 134 -12.78 0.92 -24.60
CA GLU A 134 -13.42 1.80 -25.60
C GLU A 134 -12.94 1.50 -27.02
N ALA A 135 -11.66 1.14 -27.18
CA ALA A 135 -11.07 0.71 -28.46
C ALA A 135 -11.47 -0.71 -28.89
N GLY A 136 -12.25 -1.42 -28.06
CA GLY A 136 -12.72 -2.79 -28.36
C GLY A 136 -11.62 -3.85 -28.27
N ILE A 137 -10.57 -3.62 -27.50
CA ILE A 137 -9.49 -4.59 -27.28
C ILE A 137 -10.04 -5.80 -26.51
N ASP A 138 -9.59 -7.00 -26.91
CA ASP A 138 -10.00 -8.27 -26.28
C ASP A 138 -9.78 -8.20 -24.75
N PRO A 139 -10.80 -8.48 -23.93
CA PRO A 139 -10.70 -8.46 -22.45
C PRO A 139 -9.52 -9.26 -21.90
N ARG A 140 -9.13 -10.37 -22.55
CA ARG A 140 -7.99 -11.19 -22.13
C ARG A 140 -6.65 -10.46 -22.26
N ILE A 141 -6.51 -9.57 -23.24
CA ILE A 141 -5.33 -8.71 -23.41
C ILE A 141 -5.31 -7.64 -22.35
N ILE A 142 -6.46 -7.08 -22.00
CA ILE A 142 -6.60 -6.08 -20.93
C ILE A 142 -6.23 -6.68 -19.58
N ASP A 143 -6.73 -7.88 -19.27
CA ASP A 143 -6.41 -8.60 -18.03
C ASP A 143 -4.90 -8.93 -17.94
N GLU A 144 -4.30 -9.33 -19.05
CA GLU A 144 -2.85 -9.59 -19.12
C GLU A 144 -2.02 -8.30 -18.92
N TYR A 145 -2.44 -7.20 -19.54
CA TYR A 145 -1.81 -5.88 -19.33
C TYR A 145 -1.88 -5.45 -17.87
N GLU A 146 -3.04 -5.59 -17.22
CA GLU A 146 -3.21 -5.25 -15.80
C GLU A 146 -2.29 -6.10 -14.92
N ARG A 147 -2.22 -7.41 -15.21
CA ARG A 147 -1.34 -8.35 -14.50
C ARG A 147 0.14 -8.00 -14.68
N LEU A 148 0.59 -7.75 -15.91
CA LEU A 148 1.98 -7.40 -16.23
C LEU A 148 2.37 -6.02 -15.67
N SER A 149 1.49 -5.05 -15.71
CA SER A 149 1.73 -3.72 -15.14
C SER A 149 1.98 -3.78 -13.64
N LYS A 150 1.23 -4.59 -12.90
CA LYS A 150 1.49 -4.86 -11.49
C LYS A 150 2.82 -5.59 -11.30
N GLY A 151 3.15 -6.58 -12.12
CA GLY A 151 4.37 -7.39 -12.01
C GLY A 151 5.67 -6.63 -12.25
N VAL A 152 5.72 -5.75 -13.25
CA VAL A 152 6.93 -4.93 -13.56
C VAL A 152 7.31 -4.05 -12.39
N ASP A 153 6.35 -3.48 -11.73
CA ASP A 153 6.60 -2.56 -10.64
C ASP A 153 6.93 -3.27 -9.33
N ILE A 154 6.39 -4.47 -9.13
CA ILE A 154 6.78 -5.37 -8.04
C ILE A 154 8.27 -5.66 -8.13
N ASN A 155 8.77 -6.06 -9.30
CA ASN A 155 10.18 -6.37 -9.50
C ASN A 155 11.07 -5.14 -9.30
N ARG A 156 10.65 -3.97 -9.75
CA ARG A 156 11.38 -2.71 -9.56
C ARG A 156 11.42 -2.31 -8.08
N ARG A 157 10.33 -2.52 -7.34
CA ARG A 157 10.29 -2.26 -5.89
C ARG A 157 11.12 -3.26 -5.10
N LEU A 158 11.05 -4.55 -5.45
CA LEU A 158 11.92 -5.56 -4.83
C LEU A 158 13.39 -5.20 -4.98
N LEU A 159 13.82 -4.76 -6.16
CA LEU A 159 15.18 -4.26 -6.38
C LEU A 159 15.50 -3.08 -5.47
N LYS A 160 14.63 -2.07 -5.40
CA LYS A 160 14.83 -0.89 -4.54
C LYS A 160 14.89 -1.27 -3.06
N ILE A 161 14.04 -2.19 -2.61
CA ILE A 161 14.02 -2.72 -1.24
C ILE A 161 15.35 -3.45 -0.96
N LEU A 162 15.80 -4.32 -1.86
CA LEU A 162 17.03 -5.06 -1.72
C LEU A 162 18.25 -4.12 -1.73
N GLU A 163 18.31 -3.16 -2.63
CA GLU A 163 19.38 -2.14 -2.67
C GLU A 163 19.46 -1.37 -1.35
N THR A 164 18.33 -0.90 -0.83
CA THR A 164 18.27 -0.19 0.46
C THR A 164 18.70 -1.08 1.62
N THR A 165 18.29 -2.33 1.63
CA THR A 165 18.61 -3.28 2.70
C THR A 165 20.09 -3.69 2.68
N TYR A 166 20.67 -3.85 1.49
CA TYR A 166 22.08 -4.23 1.37
C TYR A 166 23.06 -3.04 1.48
N SER A 167 22.68 -1.86 1.00
CA SER A 167 23.50 -0.64 1.15
C SER A 167 23.69 -0.21 2.61
N ILE A 168 22.79 -0.58 3.50
CA ILE A 168 22.92 -0.32 4.95
C ILE A 168 23.92 -1.28 5.63
N LYS A 169 24.23 -2.42 5.01
CA LYS A 169 25.20 -3.40 5.57
C LYS A 169 26.67 -3.06 5.25
N ASP A 170 26.91 -2.23 4.24
CA ASP A 170 28.26 -1.84 3.82
C ASP A 170 28.68 -0.45 4.32
N ALA A 171 27.85 0.19 5.12
CA ALA A 171 28.12 1.47 5.79
C ALA A 171 28.25 1.28 7.30
#